data_ffb7908050e289f8d2c1086a92b4ff84
#
_entry.id   ffb7908050e289f8d2c1086a92b4ff84
#
_cell.length_a   1.000
_cell.length_b   1.000
_cell.length_c   1.000
_cell.angle_alpha   90.00
_cell.angle_beta   90.00
_cell.angle_gamma   90.00
#
_symmetry.space_group_name_H-M   'P 1'
#
loop_
_entity.id
_entity.type
_entity.pdbx_description
1 polymer ?
#
loop_
_entity_poly.entity_id
_entity_poly.type
_entity_poly.pdbx_seq_one_letter_code
_entity_poly.pdbx_strand_id
1 'polypeptide(L)'
;MVEQESHEDSVDNSISVTRQKIIFVGDAATGKTSIINRIIDNPFNDIYEVSIGIDFMSKNIRFRGQNTKIQIWDSAGQEKYKGLIPSYIRNSSIVFLVYDVSKRSSFDNITNWISFVRNIEKTIMVLCGNKIDLNREVEKNEGEELAKNEGLLFFECSAKTNENIKLMFYSAIAGLPSFGVTDESEKENMIKELMEENGGEGFQEGGVNQDLVNQPPAKMNVNGEIVDGKKKKNKCAC
;
A
#
# COMPACT_ATOMS: atom_id res chain seq x y z
N MET A 1 64.42 -15.34 -11.14
CA MET A 1 63.18 -15.03 -11.84
C MET A 1 62.04 -15.44 -10.89
N VAL A 2 61.44 -14.47 -10.24
CA VAL A 2 60.29 -14.69 -9.33
C VAL A 2 59.11 -14.05 -10.04
N GLU A 3 58.19 -14.88 -10.50
CA GLU A 3 56.94 -14.45 -11.11
C GLU A 3 55.99 -13.95 -9.98
N GLN A 4 55.63 -12.69 -10.05
CA GLN A 4 54.56 -12.10 -9.21
C GLN A 4 53.24 -12.41 -9.89
N GLU A 5 52.46 -13.31 -9.29
CA GLU A 5 51.05 -13.47 -9.61
C GLU A 5 50.27 -12.27 -9.03
N SER A 6 49.75 -11.46 -9.91
CA SER A 6 48.80 -10.39 -9.57
C SER A 6 47.45 -11.04 -9.28
N HIS A 7 47.02 -11.04 -8.00
CA HIS A 7 45.63 -11.28 -7.61
C HIS A 7 44.80 -10.11 -8.12
N GLU A 8 44.03 -10.34 -9.16
CA GLU A 8 42.90 -9.50 -9.50
C GLU A 8 41.78 -9.74 -8.47
N ASP A 9 41.59 -8.79 -7.57
CA ASP A 9 40.42 -8.72 -6.69
C ASP A 9 39.17 -8.56 -7.56
N SER A 10 38.47 -9.65 -7.79
CA SER A 10 37.14 -9.63 -8.38
C SER A 10 36.21 -8.96 -7.39
N VAL A 11 35.89 -7.68 -7.65
CA VAL A 11 34.84 -6.94 -6.96
C VAL A 11 33.52 -7.66 -7.25
N ASP A 12 33.08 -8.48 -6.30
CA ASP A 12 31.77 -9.10 -6.31
C ASP A 12 30.69 -7.98 -6.20
N ASN A 13 30.23 -7.52 -7.36
CA ASN A 13 29.19 -6.52 -7.49
C ASN A 13 27.83 -7.18 -7.25
N SER A 14 27.66 -7.82 -6.09
CA SER A 14 26.38 -8.36 -5.66
C SER A 14 25.40 -7.20 -5.50
N ILE A 15 24.56 -6.99 -6.52
CA ILE A 15 23.45 -6.05 -6.48
C ILE A 15 22.56 -6.48 -5.30
N SER A 16 22.61 -5.75 -4.20
CA SER A 16 21.77 -6.02 -3.04
C SER A 16 20.32 -5.78 -3.41
N VAL A 17 19.58 -6.87 -3.62
CA VAL A 17 18.14 -6.80 -3.91
C VAL A 17 17.40 -6.51 -2.61
N THR A 18 16.90 -5.29 -2.47
CA THR A 18 16.02 -4.93 -1.36
C THR A 18 14.70 -5.71 -1.45
N ARG A 19 14.20 -6.20 -0.31
CA ARG A 19 12.93 -6.93 -0.26
C ARG A 19 11.94 -6.16 0.58
N GLN A 20 10.72 -6.00 0.05
CA GLN A 20 9.61 -5.35 0.76
C GLN A 20 8.43 -6.31 0.80
N LYS A 21 7.84 -6.46 1.97
CA LYS A 21 6.69 -7.32 2.20
C LYS A 21 5.42 -6.49 2.25
N ILE A 22 4.43 -6.87 1.46
CA ILE A 22 3.13 -6.21 1.37
C ILE A 22 2.05 -7.25 1.60
N ILE A 23 1.02 -6.91 2.36
CA ILE A 23 -0.13 -7.79 2.58
C ILE A 23 -1.44 -7.06 2.30
N PHE A 24 -2.40 -7.79 1.72
CA PHE A 24 -3.77 -7.34 1.51
C PHE A 24 -4.69 -8.03 2.51
N VAL A 25 -5.45 -7.24 3.28
CA VAL A 25 -6.43 -7.71 4.27
C VAL A 25 -7.77 -7.02 4.05
N GLY A 26 -8.83 -7.57 4.62
CA GLY A 26 -10.20 -7.09 4.45
C GLY A 26 -11.17 -8.26 4.33
N ASP A 27 -12.46 -7.99 4.33
CA ASP A 27 -13.50 -9.00 4.28
C ASP A 27 -13.45 -9.86 3.01
N ALA A 28 -14.19 -10.97 3.04
CA ALA A 28 -14.32 -11.86 1.88
C ALA A 28 -14.99 -11.10 0.70
N ALA A 29 -14.57 -11.43 -0.53
CA ALA A 29 -15.12 -10.89 -1.77
C ALA A 29 -14.95 -9.37 -1.99
N THR A 30 -14.09 -8.67 -1.23
CA THR A 30 -13.76 -7.25 -1.47
C THR A 30 -12.84 -7.05 -2.69
N GLY A 31 -12.29 -8.13 -3.24
CA GLY A 31 -11.48 -8.10 -4.47
C GLY A 31 -9.98 -7.97 -4.25
N LYS A 32 -9.45 -8.39 -3.08
CA LYS A 32 -8.01 -8.40 -2.78
C LYS A 32 -7.20 -9.13 -3.85
N THR A 33 -7.54 -10.37 -4.12
CA THR A 33 -6.91 -11.19 -5.18
C THR A 33 -6.98 -10.54 -6.54
N SER A 34 -8.12 -9.94 -6.91
CA SER A 34 -8.29 -9.25 -8.18
C SER A 34 -7.38 -8.01 -8.30
N ILE A 35 -7.23 -7.24 -7.22
CA ILE A 35 -6.29 -6.10 -7.17
C ILE A 35 -4.87 -6.61 -7.35
N ILE A 36 -4.46 -7.65 -6.63
CA ILE A 36 -3.13 -8.23 -6.70
C ILE A 36 -2.83 -8.73 -8.12
N ASN A 37 -3.78 -9.43 -8.75
CA ASN A 37 -3.63 -9.88 -10.13
C ASN A 37 -3.36 -8.70 -11.07
N ARG A 38 -4.06 -7.58 -10.91
CA ARG A 38 -3.78 -6.36 -11.70
C ARG A 38 -2.40 -5.76 -11.42
N ILE A 39 -1.95 -5.79 -10.17
CA ILE A 39 -0.61 -5.30 -9.81
C ILE A 39 0.49 -6.13 -10.50
N ILE A 40 0.31 -7.45 -10.63
CA ILE A 40 1.28 -8.34 -11.29
C ILE A 40 1.01 -8.52 -12.80
N ASP A 41 0.21 -7.61 -13.37
CA ASP A 41 -0.12 -7.55 -14.80
C ASP A 41 -0.91 -8.76 -15.34
N ASN A 42 -1.60 -9.50 -14.47
CA ASN A 42 -2.54 -10.54 -14.87
C ASN A 42 -3.90 -9.94 -15.28
N PRO A 43 -4.59 -10.57 -16.25
CA PRO A 43 -5.94 -10.14 -16.64
C PRO A 43 -6.94 -10.31 -15.48
N PHE A 44 -8.00 -9.51 -15.52
CA PHE A 44 -9.13 -9.69 -14.61
C PHE A 44 -9.91 -10.95 -14.98
N ASN A 45 -10.27 -11.74 -13.98
CA ASN A 45 -11.17 -12.87 -14.15
C ASN A 45 -12.54 -12.52 -13.54
N ASP A 46 -13.58 -12.54 -14.35
CA ASP A 46 -14.96 -12.32 -13.88
C ASP A 46 -15.50 -13.48 -13.02
N ILE A 47 -14.84 -14.65 -13.05
CA ILE A 47 -15.22 -15.80 -12.24
C ILE A 47 -14.68 -15.60 -10.84
N TYR A 48 -15.57 -15.50 -9.86
CA TYR A 48 -15.20 -15.43 -8.46
C TYR A 48 -14.73 -16.80 -7.96
N GLU A 49 -13.45 -16.89 -7.66
CA GLU A 49 -12.86 -18.04 -6.96
C GLU A 49 -12.55 -17.63 -5.51
N VAL A 50 -12.99 -18.47 -4.57
CA VAL A 50 -12.73 -18.23 -3.15
C VAL A 50 -11.26 -18.50 -2.85
N SER A 51 -10.53 -17.48 -2.42
CA SER A 51 -9.15 -17.67 -1.93
C SER A 51 -9.15 -18.57 -0.69
N ILE A 52 -8.36 -19.65 -0.71
CA ILE A 52 -8.22 -20.60 0.38
C ILE A 52 -6.85 -20.40 1.04
N GLY A 53 -6.84 -19.92 2.27
CA GLY A 53 -5.60 -19.71 3.02
C GLY A 53 -4.92 -18.40 2.66
N ILE A 54 -3.62 -18.43 2.43
CA ILE A 54 -2.80 -17.28 2.07
C ILE A 54 -1.96 -17.66 0.87
N ASP A 55 -2.03 -16.82 -0.16
CA ASP A 55 -1.25 -16.97 -1.38
C ASP A 55 -0.07 -15.99 -1.41
N PHE A 56 1.00 -16.37 -2.10
CA PHE A 56 2.22 -15.60 -2.18
C PHE A 56 2.59 -15.33 -3.64
N MET A 57 2.78 -14.07 -3.96
CA MET A 57 3.23 -13.60 -5.27
C MET A 57 4.41 -12.67 -5.12
N SER A 58 5.15 -12.42 -6.19
CA SER A 58 6.22 -11.44 -6.16
C SER A 58 6.26 -10.63 -7.44
N LYS A 59 6.56 -9.34 -7.30
CA LYS A 59 6.83 -8.41 -8.40
C LYS A 59 8.19 -7.78 -8.18
N ASN A 60 9.03 -7.77 -9.21
CA ASN A 60 10.26 -6.99 -9.20
C ASN A 60 9.94 -5.60 -9.73
N ILE A 61 10.32 -4.59 -8.98
CA ILE A 61 10.24 -3.20 -9.43
C ILE A 61 11.64 -2.63 -9.57
N ARG A 62 11.80 -1.80 -10.58
CA ARG A 62 13.04 -1.06 -10.81
C ARG A 62 12.80 0.41 -10.52
N PHE A 63 13.72 1.05 -9.83
CA PHE A 63 13.71 2.47 -9.59
C PHE A 63 15.12 3.03 -9.52
N ARG A 64 15.44 3.99 -10.38
CA ARG A 64 16.77 4.63 -10.47
C ARG A 64 17.94 3.62 -10.46
N GLY A 65 17.78 2.54 -11.22
CA GLY A 65 18.79 1.48 -11.34
C GLY A 65 18.81 0.45 -10.19
N GLN A 66 18.05 0.66 -9.12
CA GLN A 66 17.93 -0.31 -8.03
C GLN A 66 16.77 -1.29 -8.27
N ASN A 67 17.02 -2.56 -8.02
CA ASN A 67 15.99 -3.60 -8.09
C ASN A 67 15.45 -3.89 -6.70
N THR A 68 14.13 -3.75 -6.53
CA THR A 68 13.44 -4.10 -5.29
C THR A 68 12.45 -5.23 -5.56
N LYS A 69 12.54 -6.31 -4.80
CA LYS A 69 11.60 -7.42 -4.86
C LYS A 69 10.45 -7.18 -3.91
N ILE A 70 9.26 -6.96 -4.45
CA ILE A 70 8.03 -6.84 -3.67
C ILE A 70 7.44 -8.23 -3.49
N GLN A 71 7.27 -8.62 -2.23
CA GLN A 71 6.61 -9.85 -1.81
C GLN A 71 5.16 -9.53 -1.45
N ILE A 72 4.21 -10.04 -2.22
CA ILE A 72 2.78 -9.74 -2.08
C ILE A 72 2.08 -10.95 -1.49
N TRP A 73 1.37 -10.73 -0.39
CA TRP A 73 0.63 -11.76 0.32
C TRP A 73 -0.88 -11.50 0.18
N ASP A 74 -1.59 -12.42 -0.46
CA ASP A 74 -3.04 -12.40 -0.58
C ASP A 74 -3.66 -13.18 0.59
N SER A 75 -4.47 -12.53 1.40
CA SER A 75 -5.15 -13.20 2.50
C SER A 75 -6.59 -13.57 2.14
N ALA A 76 -6.99 -14.82 2.42
CA ALA A 76 -8.40 -15.15 2.41
C ALA A 76 -9.15 -14.31 3.45
N GLY A 77 -10.18 -13.58 3.00
CA GLY A 77 -11.00 -12.73 3.87
C GLY A 77 -11.98 -13.51 4.76
N GLN A 78 -11.83 -14.83 4.88
CA GLN A 78 -12.71 -15.67 5.69
C GLN A 78 -12.23 -15.71 7.14
N GLU A 79 -13.17 -15.60 8.08
CA GLU A 79 -12.91 -15.60 9.52
C GLU A 79 -12.17 -16.84 10.02
N LYS A 80 -12.36 -17.99 9.38
CA LYS A 80 -11.67 -19.23 9.74
C LYS A 80 -10.14 -19.18 9.57
N TYR A 81 -9.61 -18.23 8.79
CA TYR A 81 -8.18 -18.05 8.59
C TYR A 81 -7.59 -16.89 9.39
N LYS A 82 -8.42 -16.13 10.13
CA LYS A 82 -7.96 -14.99 10.95
C LYS A 82 -6.82 -15.34 11.90
N GLY A 83 -6.78 -16.56 12.42
CA GLY A 83 -5.70 -17.01 13.30
C GLY A 83 -4.31 -17.06 12.67
N LEU A 84 -4.21 -17.16 11.35
CA LEU A 84 -2.94 -17.17 10.61
C LEU A 84 -2.46 -15.78 10.21
N ILE A 85 -3.39 -14.83 10.02
CA ILE A 85 -3.11 -13.49 9.50
C ILE A 85 -2.04 -12.74 10.34
N PRO A 86 -2.00 -12.82 11.69
CA PRO A 86 -0.98 -12.13 12.48
C PRO A 86 0.46 -12.47 12.08
N SER A 87 0.74 -13.74 11.76
CA SER A 87 2.08 -14.16 11.35
C SER A 87 2.50 -13.57 10.01
N TYR A 88 1.53 -13.23 9.16
CA TYR A 88 1.75 -12.63 7.84
C TYR A 88 1.79 -11.10 7.88
N ILE A 89 1.10 -10.45 8.83
CA ILE A 89 1.21 -9.00 9.05
C ILE A 89 2.58 -8.64 9.63
N ARG A 90 3.15 -9.48 10.48
CA ARG A 90 4.48 -9.21 11.06
C ARG A 90 5.54 -8.98 10.00
N ASN A 91 6.37 -7.95 10.21
CA ASN A 91 7.41 -7.51 9.30
C ASN A 91 6.88 -7.10 7.91
N SER A 92 5.60 -6.74 7.78
CA SER A 92 5.11 -6.13 6.54
C SER A 92 5.44 -4.64 6.52
N SER A 93 5.93 -4.19 5.36
CA SER A 93 6.24 -2.78 5.12
C SER A 93 4.98 -1.97 4.81
N ILE A 94 4.00 -2.62 4.16
CA ILE A 94 2.72 -2.02 3.78
C ILE A 94 1.59 -3.02 4.01
N VAL A 95 0.46 -2.53 4.52
CA VAL A 95 -0.81 -3.29 4.63
C VAL A 95 -1.90 -2.55 3.89
N PHE A 96 -2.49 -3.18 2.87
CA PHE A 96 -3.68 -2.69 2.18
C PHE A 96 -4.93 -3.21 2.86
N LEU A 97 -5.79 -2.29 3.29
CA LEU A 97 -7.09 -2.54 3.93
C LEU A 97 -8.17 -2.37 2.86
N VAL A 98 -8.72 -3.47 2.35
CA VAL A 98 -9.60 -3.44 1.18
C VAL A 98 -11.05 -3.62 1.58
N TYR A 99 -11.90 -2.68 1.15
CA TYR A 99 -13.36 -2.79 1.23
C TYR A 99 -13.99 -2.67 -0.16
N ASP A 100 -15.24 -3.03 -0.27
CA ASP A 100 -16.07 -2.96 -1.48
C ASP A 100 -17.00 -1.75 -1.36
N VAL A 101 -16.88 -0.76 -2.24
CA VAL A 101 -17.70 0.47 -2.19
C VAL A 101 -19.18 0.18 -2.39
N SER A 102 -19.54 -0.96 -3.00
CA SER A 102 -20.91 -1.40 -3.20
C SER A 102 -21.48 -2.21 -2.03
N LYS A 103 -20.71 -2.35 -0.92
CA LYS A 103 -21.12 -3.17 0.23
C LYS A 103 -20.79 -2.48 1.54
N ARG A 104 -21.77 -1.79 2.12
CA ARG A 104 -21.65 -1.04 3.39
C ARG A 104 -20.98 -1.87 4.50
N SER A 105 -21.39 -3.12 4.70
CA SER A 105 -20.86 -3.97 5.77
C SER A 105 -19.36 -4.19 5.71
N SER A 106 -18.76 -4.19 4.49
CA SER A 106 -17.32 -4.33 4.34
C SER A 106 -16.56 -3.08 4.76
N PHE A 107 -17.16 -1.89 4.60
CA PHE A 107 -16.60 -0.63 5.08
C PHE A 107 -16.73 -0.50 6.59
N ASP A 108 -17.90 -0.80 7.14
CA ASP A 108 -18.13 -0.74 8.59
C ASP A 108 -17.16 -1.64 9.37
N ASN A 109 -16.69 -2.76 8.77
CA ASN A 109 -15.72 -3.65 9.39
C ASN A 109 -14.26 -3.17 9.27
N ILE A 110 -13.96 -2.11 8.50
CA ILE A 110 -12.58 -1.61 8.31
C ILE A 110 -11.95 -1.16 9.62
N THR A 111 -12.70 -0.56 10.54
CA THR A 111 -12.18 -0.12 11.85
C THR A 111 -11.66 -1.29 12.68
N ASN A 112 -12.28 -2.46 12.57
CA ASN A 112 -11.80 -3.69 13.19
C ASN A 112 -10.49 -4.17 12.55
N TRP A 113 -10.36 -4.07 11.21
CA TRP A 113 -9.13 -4.40 10.51
C TRP A 113 -7.99 -3.45 10.86
N ILE A 114 -8.24 -2.14 10.95
CA ILE A 114 -7.27 -1.13 11.38
C ILE A 114 -6.73 -1.48 12.78
N SER A 115 -7.63 -1.68 13.73
CA SER A 115 -7.29 -2.04 15.11
C SER A 115 -6.50 -3.36 15.17
N PHE A 116 -6.91 -4.34 14.39
CA PHE A 116 -6.23 -5.63 14.32
C PHE A 116 -4.79 -5.50 13.81
N VAL A 117 -4.57 -4.75 12.71
CA VAL A 117 -3.23 -4.53 12.16
C VAL A 117 -2.34 -3.78 13.15
N ARG A 118 -2.83 -2.69 13.73
CA ARG A 118 -2.07 -1.85 14.69
C ARG A 118 -1.60 -2.62 15.93
N ASN A 119 -2.38 -3.60 16.38
CA ASN A 119 -2.01 -4.45 17.51
C ASN A 119 -0.89 -5.46 17.18
N ILE A 120 -0.56 -5.64 15.90
CA ILE A 120 0.44 -6.62 15.44
C ILE A 120 1.72 -5.95 14.97
N GLU A 121 1.60 -4.91 14.14
CA GLU A 121 2.73 -4.29 13.45
C GLU A 121 2.54 -2.79 13.24
N LYS A 122 3.63 -2.04 13.39
CA LYS A 122 3.68 -0.63 13.02
C LYS A 122 4.14 -0.52 11.58
N THR A 123 3.20 -0.33 10.65
CA THR A 123 3.43 -0.38 9.21
C THR A 123 2.67 0.73 8.50
N ILE A 124 3.03 1.01 7.25
CA ILE A 124 2.23 1.88 6.38
C ILE A 124 0.91 1.16 6.08
N MET A 125 -0.21 1.81 6.37
CA MET A 125 -1.53 1.30 6.03
C MET A 125 -2.17 2.13 4.93
N VAL A 126 -2.78 1.44 3.97
CA VAL A 126 -3.49 2.04 2.84
C VAL A 126 -4.94 1.57 2.88
N LEU A 127 -5.88 2.50 3.01
CA LEU A 127 -7.31 2.23 2.87
C LEU A 127 -7.68 2.23 1.39
N CYS A 128 -8.26 1.13 0.91
CA CYS A 128 -8.59 0.93 -0.50
C CYS A 128 -10.08 0.60 -0.69
N GLY A 129 -10.85 1.53 -1.26
CA GLY A 129 -12.22 1.29 -1.73
C GLY A 129 -12.17 0.70 -3.14
N ASN A 130 -12.51 -0.58 -3.27
CA ASN A 130 -12.53 -1.27 -4.56
C ASN A 130 -13.93 -1.32 -5.15
N LYS A 131 -14.00 -1.61 -6.45
CA LYS A 131 -15.21 -1.79 -7.26
C LYS A 131 -16.00 -0.49 -7.51
N ILE A 132 -15.28 0.60 -7.74
CA ILE A 132 -15.90 1.90 -8.09
C ILE A 132 -16.68 1.88 -9.41
N ASP A 133 -16.56 0.80 -10.16
CA ASP A 133 -17.37 0.50 -11.36
C ASP A 133 -18.80 0.04 -11.03
N LEU A 134 -19.11 -0.20 -9.76
CA LEU A 134 -20.44 -0.61 -9.28
C LEU A 134 -21.20 0.55 -8.61
N ASN A 135 -22.51 0.34 -8.40
CA ASN A 135 -23.32 1.28 -7.62
C ASN A 135 -22.84 1.33 -6.17
N ARG A 136 -22.64 2.53 -5.64
CA ARG A 136 -22.09 2.75 -4.30
C ARG A 136 -23.14 2.57 -3.20
N GLU A 137 -22.71 2.00 -2.09
CA GLU A 137 -23.34 2.10 -0.77
C GLU A 137 -22.47 2.91 0.20
N VAL A 138 -21.20 3.17 -0.18
CA VAL A 138 -20.25 3.95 0.61
C VAL A 138 -19.79 5.13 -0.24
N GLU A 139 -20.00 6.33 0.25
CA GLU A 139 -19.56 7.53 -0.44
C GLU A 139 -18.06 7.74 -0.27
N LYS A 140 -17.41 8.35 -1.27
CA LYS A 140 -15.96 8.56 -1.27
C LYS A 140 -15.48 9.38 -0.08
N ASN A 141 -16.24 10.42 0.30
CA ASN A 141 -15.92 11.27 1.44
C ASN A 141 -15.88 10.51 2.77
N GLU A 142 -16.68 9.46 2.94
CA GLU A 142 -16.64 8.62 4.14
C GLU A 142 -15.29 7.88 4.26
N GLY A 143 -14.78 7.35 3.14
CA GLY A 143 -13.46 6.74 3.08
C GLY A 143 -12.33 7.74 3.34
N GLU A 144 -12.42 8.94 2.75
CA GLU A 144 -11.48 10.03 2.95
C GLU A 144 -11.43 10.48 4.42
N GLU A 145 -12.59 10.67 5.05
CA GLU A 145 -12.68 11.05 6.46
C GLU A 145 -12.12 9.97 7.39
N LEU A 146 -12.45 8.70 7.15
CA LEU A 146 -11.91 7.59 7.92
C LEU A 146 -10.39 7.53 7.81
N ALA A 147 -9.87 7.59 6.60
CA ALA A 147 -8.43 7.55 6.35
C ALA A 147 -7.70 8.73 7.02
N LYS A 148 -8.25 9.94 6.92
CA LYS A 148 -7.72 11.14 7.57
C LYS A 148 -7.70 11.01 9.09
N ASN A 149 -8.77 10.53 9.68
CA ASN A 149 -8.89 10.36 11.14
C ASN A 149 -7.92 9.30 11.66
N GLU A 150 -7.67 8.27 10.84
CA GLU A 150 -6.82 7.15 11.19
C GLU A 150 -5.36 7.31 10.69
N GLY A 151 -5.04 8.40 9.96
CA GLY A 151 -3.70 8.64 9.43
C GLY A 151 -3.26 7.61 8.40
N LEU A 152 -4.15 7.23 7.50
CA LEU A 152 -3.94 6.26 6.45
C LEU A 152 -3.82 6.95 5.09
N LEU A 153 -3.11 6.33 4.15
CA LEU A 153 -3.27 6.67 2.73
C LEU A 153 -4.63 6.16 2.25
N PHE A 154 -5.30 6.92 1.37
CA PHE A 154 -6.60 6.55 0.84
C PHE A 154 -6.62 6.52 -0.68
N PHE A 155 -7.16 5.45 -1.24
CA PHE A 155 -7.40 5.31 -2.67
C PHE A 155 -8.71 4.60 -2.92
N GLU A 156 -9.36 4.97 -4.02
CA GLU A 156 -10.42 4.19 -4.61
C GLU A 156 -9.98 3.65 -5.97
N CYS A 157 -10.36 2.42 -6.27
CA CYS A 157 -9.94 1.73 -7.48
C CYS A 157 -11.00 0.77 -8.01
N SER A 158 -10.79 0.31 -9.23
CA SER A 158 -11.51 -0.84 -9.79
C SER A 158 -10.53 -1.86 -10.34
N ALA A 159 -10.52 -3.05 -9.76
CA ALA A 159 -9.77 -4.16 -10.32
C ALA A 159 -10.35 -4.60 -11.68
N LYS A 160 -11.65 -4.40 -11.92
CA LYS A 160 -12.31 -4.74 -13.18
C LYS A 160 -11.87 -3.84 -14.31
N THR A 161 -11.94 -2.53 -14.15
CA THR A 161 -11.56 -1.54 -15.15
C THR A 161 -10.08 -1.21 -15.15
N ASN A 162 -9.31 -1.71 -14.18
CA ASN A 162 -7.89 -1.41 -13.93
C ASN A 162 -7.64 0.04 -13.49
N GLU A 163 -8.67 0.74 -13.03
CA GLU A 163 -8.59 2.14 -12.61
C GLU A 163 -7.87 2.28 -11.28
N ASN A 164 -6.92 3.21 -11.19
CA ASN A 164 -6.14 3.59 -10.01
C ASN A 164 -5.29 2.47 -9.35
N ILE A 165 -5.23 1.26 -9.89
CA ILE A 165 -4.51 0.13 -9.27
C ILE A 165 -3.01 0.41 -9.16
N LYS A 166 -2.37 0.77 -10.27
CA LYS A 166 -0.92 1.05 -10.30
C LYS A 166 -0.59 2.33 -9.54
N LEU A 167 -1.42 3.36 -9.65
CA LEU A 167 -1.25 4.60 -8.90
C LEU A 167 -1.23 4.34 -7.39
N MET A 168 -2.24 3.63 -6.87
CA MET A 168 -2.31 3.24 -5.46
C MET A 168 -1.07 2.45 -5.01
N PHE A 169 -0.67 1.47 -5.80
CA PHE A 169 0.46 0.60 -5.49
C PHE A 169 1.78 1.36 -5.43
N TYR A 170 2.09 2.17 -6.45
CA TYR A 170 3.35 2.91 -6.48
C TYR A 170 3.36 4.09 -5.51
N SER A 171 2.21 4.71 -5.21
CA SER A 171 2.11 5.71 -4.15
C SER A 171 2.42 5.14 -2.77
N ALA A 172 1.94 3.93 -2.48
CA ALA A 172 2.27 3.25 -1.23
C ALA A 172 3.75 2.90 -1.15
N ILE A 173 4.37 2.46 -2.24
CA ILE A 173 5.80 2.14 -2.33
C ILE A 173 6.66 3.39 -2.15
N ALA A 174 6.28 4.52 -2.76
CA ALA A 174 6.99 5.79 -2.60
C ALA A 174 7.02 6.29 -1.14
N GLY A 175 6.06 5.85 -0.32
CA GLY A 175 6.05 6.11 1.12
C GLY A 175 7.02 5.27 1.94
N LEU A 176 7.71 4.28 1.36
CA LEU A 176 8.63 3.42 2.09
C LEU A 176 9.93 4.15 2.45
N PRO A 177 10.38 4.05 3.72
CA PRO A 177 11.63 4.67 4.16
C PRO A 177 12.87 4.23 3.36
N SER A 178 12.83 3.04 2.77
CA SER A 178 13.93 2.49 1.96
C SER A 178 14.22 3.30 0.70
N PHE A 179 13.29 4.12 0.24
CA PHE A 179 13.51 5.02 -0.90
C PHE A 179 14.01 6.41 -0.50
N GLY A 180 14.01 6.74 0.80
CA GLY A 180 14.63 7.95 1.35
C GLY A 180 13.96 9.26 0.97
N VAL A 181 12.76 9.23 0.37
CA VAL A 181 12.04 10.42 -0.11
C VAL A 181 11.16 10.95 1.01
N THR A 182 11.39 12.20 1.41
CA THR A 182 10.64 12.88 2.48
C THR A 182 9.84 14.07 2.00
N ASP A 183 10.22 14.65 0.87
CA ASP A 183 9.52 15.78 0.25
C ASP A 183 8.37 15.32 -0.63
N GLU A 184 7.21 15.98 -0.54
CA GLU A 184 6.00 15.56 -1.26
C GLU A 184 6.15 15.76 -2.79
N SER A 185 6.82 16.82 -3.24
CA SER A 185 7.05 17.02 -4.68
C SER A 185 8.00 15.99 -5.26
N GLU A 186 8.97 15.54 -4.48
CA GLU A 186 9.87 14.46 -4.85
C GLU A 186 9.14 13.11 -4.88
N LYS A 187 8.18 12.87 -3.97
CA LYS A 187 7.33 11.67 -4.01
C LYS A 187 6.46 11.61 -5.27
N GLU A 188 5.86 12.72 -5.68
CA GLU A 188 5.07 12.78 -6.91
C GLU A 188 5.92 12.43 -8.14
N ASN A 189 7.12 12.99 -8.23
CA ASN A 189 8.05 12.65 -9.31
C ASN A 189 8.46 11.18 -9.26
N MET A 190 8.73 10.65 -8.07
CA MET A 190 9.05 9.24 -7.88
C MET A 190 7.92 8.32 -8.32
N ILE A 191 6.66 8.65 -8.02
CA ILE A 191 5.50 7.85 -8.45
C ILE A 191 5.44 7.81 -9.98
N LYS A 192 5.66 8.95 -10.65
CA LYS A 192 5.71 9.02 -12.12
C LYS A 192 6.82 8.14 -12.68
N GLU A 193 8.05 8.29 -12.19
CA GLU A 193 9.20 7.47 -12.59
C GLU A 193 8.93 5.98 -12.39
N LEU A 194 8.37 5.57 -11.22
CA LEU A 194 8.01 4.18 -10.93
C LEU A 194 6.98 3.63 -11.91
N MET A 195 5.98 4.43 -12.28
CA MET A 195 4.95 4.02 -13.24
C MET A 195 5.56 3.87 -14.64
N GLU A 196 6.41 4.79 -15.08
CA GLU A 196 7.07 4.74 -16.39
C GLU A 196 8.03 3.56 -16.51
N GLU A 197 8.92 3.36 -15.51
CA GLU A 197 9.93 2.30 -15.55
C GLU A 197 9.33 0.88 -15.45
N ASN A 198 8.13 0.75 -14.85
CA ASN A 198 7.52 -0.56 -14.58
C ASN A 198 6.23 -0.82 -15.39
N GLY A 199 6.04 -0.14 -16.52
CA GLY A 199 4.97 -0.41 -17.49
C GLY A 199 3.60 0.07 -17.05
N GLY A 200 3.54 1.20 -16.34
CA GLY A 200 2.29 1.95 -16.15
C GLY A 200 1.84 2.57 -17.46
N GLU A 201 0.55 2.45 -17.82
CA GLU A 201 -0.03 3.28 -18.87
C GLU A 201 0.16 4.74 -18.49
N GLY A 202 0.55 5.59 -19.48
CA GLY A 202 0.97 6.96 -19.24
C GLY A 202 0.06 7.73 -18.29
N PHE A 203 0.68 8.39 -17.36
CA PHE A 203 0.03 9.24 -16.37
C PHE A 203 -0.77 10.33 -17.10
N GLN A 204 -2.09 10.23 -17.10
CA GLN A 204 -2.93 11.34 -17.59
C GLN A 204 -2.89 12.42 -16.52
N GLU A 205 -2.33 13.58 -16.86
CA GLU A 205 -2.36 14.79 -16.01
C GLU A 205 -3.82 15.13 -15.69
N GLY A 206 -4.26 14.86 -14.48
CA GLY A 206 -5.63 15.10 -14.00
C GLY A 206 -6.11 14.08 -12.97
N GLY A 207 -5.43 12.95 -12.80
CA GLY A 207 -5.86 11.86 -11.92
C GLY A 207 -5.28 11.88 -10.50
N VAL A 208 -4.26 12.69 -10.21
CA VAL A 208 -3.78 12.89 -8.84
C VAL A 208 -4.58 14.03 -8.24
N ASN A 209 -5.54 13.67 -7.42
CA ASN A 209 -6.13 14.66 -6.51
C ASN A 209 -5.00 15.05 -5.56
N GLN A 210 -4.44 16.27 -5.73
CA GLN A 210 -3.34 16.79 -4.91
C GLN A 210 -3.62 16.69 -3.40
N ASP A 211 -4.90 16.64 -3.02
CA ASP A 211 -5.34 16.44 -1.65
C ASP A 211 -5.10 15.00 -1.14
N LEU A 212 -4.92 14.00 -2.02
CA LEU A 212 -4.71 12.59 -1.63
C LEU A 212 -3.23 12.25 -1.42
N VAL A 213 -2.33 12.91 -2.13
CA VAL A 213 -0.87 12.75 -1.97
C VAL A 213 -0.36 13.56 -0.79
N ASN A 214 -1.04 14.68 -0.45
CA ASN A 214 -0.66 15.65 0.56
C ASN A 214 -1.16 15.35 1.98
N GLN A 215 -1.58 14.12 2.29
CA GLN A 215 -1.85 13.74 3.67
C GLN A 215 -0.55 13.37 4.37
N PRO A 216 0.02 14.25 5.23
CA PRO A 216 1.19 13.88 5.99
C PRO A 216 0.83 12.69 6.89
N PRO A 217 1.70 11.67 6.97
CA PRO A 217 1.48 10.59 7.93
C PRO A 217 1.33 11.22 9.32
N ALA A 218 0.30 10.83 10.06
CA ALA A 218 0.04 11.36 11.39
C ALA A 218 1.34 11.29 12.22
N LYS A 219 1.82 12.48 12.66
CA LYS A 219 3.02 12.55 13.50
C LYS A 219 2.70 11.87 14.81
N MET A 220 3.20 10.68 15.02
CA MET A 220 3.14 9.98 16.29
C MET A 220 4.32 10.39 17.15
N ASN A 221 4.06 10.66 18.44
CA ASN A 221 5.14 10.82 19.43
C ASN A 221 5.78 9.45 19.71
N VAL A 222 6.89 9.45 20.46
CA VAL A 222 7.61 8.22 20.85
C VAL A 222 6.76 7.22 21.65
N ASN A 223 5.57 7.61 22.10
CA ASN A 223 4.64 6.77 22.88
C ASN A 223 3.46 6.25 22.01
N GLY A 224 3.43 6.53 20.69
CA GLY A 224 2.39 6.04 19.79
C GLY A 224 1.11 6.88 19.78
N GLU A 225 1.08 8.07 20.38
CA GLU A 225 -0.07 8.97 20.38
C GLU A 225 -0.01 9.96 19.19
N ILE A 226 -1.17 10.23 18.58
CA ILE A 226 -1.30 11.19 17.48
C ILE A 226 -1.08 12.61 18.05
N VAL A 227 -0.04 13.30 17.60
CA VAL A 227 0.25 14.69 17.98
C VAL A 227 -0.47 15.63 17.02
N ASP A 228 -1.67 16.06 17.41
CA ASP A 228 -2.42 17.06 16.66
C ASP A 228 -1.79 18.45 16.82
N GLY A 229 -1.33 19.04 15.72
CA GLY A 229 -0.60 20.32 15.71
C GLY A 229 -1.42 21.58 16.00
N LYS A 230 -2.60 21.47 16.61
CA LYS A 230 -3.43 22.62 16.99
C LYS A 230 -3.13 23.09 18.41
N LYS A 231 -2.27 24.11 18.53
CA LYS A 231 -2.17 24.93 19.77
C LYS A 231 -3.55 25.54 20.07
N LYS A 232 -4.21 25.08 21.12
CA LYS A 232 -5.33 25.78 21.74
C LYS A 232 -4.81 27.13 22.24
N LYS A 233 -5.25 28.23 21.63
CA LYS A 233 -5.13 29.56 22.23
C LYS A 233 -6.09 29.61 23.41
N ASN A 234 -5.56 29.44 24.62
CA ASN A 234 -6.30 29.78 25.84
C ASN A 234 -6.50 31.30 25.83
N LYS A 235 -7.72 31.75 25.59
CA LYS A 235 -8.14 33.10 25.98
C LYS A 235 -8.40 33.07 27.47
N CYS A 236 -7.49 33.62 28.26
CA CYS A 236 -7.82 34.12 29.60
C CYS A 236 -8.79 35.27 29.43
N ALA A 237 -10.00 35.13 29.97
CA ALA A 237 -10.88 36.26 30.25
C ALA A 237 -10.62 36.67 31.70
N CYS A 238 -10.20 37.92 31.86
CA CYS A 238 -10.40 38.68 33.09
C CYS A 238 -11.79 39.27 33.10
#